data_960fcd0ecb2b2373dc0738b83b942a19
#
_entry.id   960fcd0ecb2b2373dc0738b83b942a19
#
_cell.length_a   1.000
_cell.length_b   1.000
_cell.length_c   1.000
_cell.angle_alpha   90.00
_cell.angle_beta   90.00
_cell.angle_gamma   90.00
#
_symmetry.space_group_name_H-M   'P 1'
#
loop_
_entity.id
_entity.type
_entity.pdbx_description
1 polymer ?
#
loop_
_entity_poly.entity_id
_entity_poly.type
_entity_poly.pdbx_seq_one_letter_code
_entity_poly.pdbx_strand_id
1 'polypeptide(L)'
;MPKNLPSLSRRALLLAGAVAPLAGCEMPYGLNLDTVKTSLAVSTGLENAPGITLEQASQIPYASIGYRIGSSQEYILVLASTIAGSLLWTAADHRALVTANGRVTRSAGFEWNLGETSFAQPDPVQTGLQQMTTNVLLVRSLDLRDIDRFGVSVQSTFTPIGKTKVSILGASLDVLEVHEDCRCKDLDWTFQNVFWADVSSGFIWRSVQNIHPNLDPLTIEVLRPPG
;
A
#
# COMPACT_ATOMS: atom_id res chain seq x y z
N MET A 1 -73.60 29.33 -44.38
CA MET A 1 -72.18 29.75 -44.48
C MET A 1 -71.35 29.03 -43.41
N PRO A 2 -70.59 28.04 -43.76
CA PRO A 2 -69.78 27.33 -42.83
C PRO A 2 -68.31 27.86 -42.94
N LYS A 3 -67.62 28.08 -41.81
CA LYS A 3 -66.18 28.42 -41.75
C LYS A 3 -65.41 27.19 -41.37
N ASN A 4 -64.50 26.87 -42.25
CA ASN A 4 -63.52 25.81 -42.12
C ASN A 4 -62.56 25.99 -40.89
N LEU A 5 -62.35 24.90 -40.13
CA LEU A 5 -61.32 24.76 -39.15
C LEU A 5 -60.10 24.05 -39.80
N PRO A 6 -58.86 24.59 -39.65
CA PRO A 6 -57.68 23.89 -40.13
C PRO A 6 -57.21 22.84 -39.12
N SER A 7 -56.71 21.73 -39.67
CA SER A 7 -56.16 20.60 -39.01
C SER A 7 -54.86 20.94 -38.27
N LEU A 8 -54.75 20.55 -36.98
CA LEU A 8 -53.52 20.60 -36.20
C LEU A 8 -52.61 19.44 -36.55
N SER A 9 -51.50 19.81 -37.18
CA SER A 9 -50.38 18.89 -37.45
C SER A 9 -49.67 18.54 -36.14
N ARG A 10 -49.51 17.24 -35.87
CA ARG A 10 -48.69 16.71 -34.79
C ARG A 10 -47.23 16.99 -35.07
N ARG A 11 -46.65 18.00 -34.42
CA ARG A 11 -45.20 18.20 -34.34
C ARG A 11 -44.66 17.30 -33.24
N ALA A 12 -43.86 16.30 -33.65
CA ALA A 12 -43.05 15.52 -32.74
C ALA A 12 -42.01 16.42 -32.06
N LEU A 13 -42.10 16.49 -30.74
CA LEU A 13 -41.04 17.12 -29.92
C LEU A 13 -39.89 16.13 -29.80
N LEU A 14 -38.83 16.34 -30.55
CA LEU A 14 -37.51 15.73 -30.31
C LEU A 14 -36.86 16.44 -29.12
N LEU A 15 -36.90 15.80 -27.98
CA LEU A 15 -36.07 16.15 -26.82
C LEU A 15 -34.62 15.76 -27.15
N ALA A 16 -33.84 16.73 -27.62
CA ALA A 16 -32.41 16.61 -27.68
C ALA A 16 -31.86 16.70 -26.24
N GLY A 17 -31.56 15.56 -25.64
CA GLY A 17 -30.83 15.49 -24.40
C GLY A 17 -29.41 16.00 -24.62
N ALA A 18 -29.11 17.20 -24.12
CA ALA A 18 -27.74 17.69 -24.02
C ALA A 18 -27.00 16.85 -22.97
N VAL A 19 -26.18 15.93 -23.44
CA VAL A 19 -25.16 15.28 -22.62
C VAL A 19 -24.11 16.36 -22.37
N ALA A 20 -24.17 17.02 -21.21
CA ALA A 20 -23.06 17.84 -20.74
C ALA A 20 -21.88 16.91 -20.48
N PRO A 21 -20.66 17.15 -21.04
CA PRO A 21 -19.48 16.46 -20.61
C PRO A 21 -19.27 16.83 -19.14
N LEU A 22 -19.32 15.83 -18.26
CA LEU A 22 -18.80 15.96 -16.92
C LEU A 22 -17.30 16.27 -17.10
N ALA A 23 -16.97 17.57 -16.98
CA ALA A 23 -15.60 18.02 -16.83
C ALA A 23 -15.03 17.23 -15.65
N GLY A 24 -14.06 16.37 -15.96
CA GLY A 24 -13.40 15.56 -14.95
C GLY A 24 -12.91 16.48 -13.85
N CYS A 25 -13.31 16.20 -12.63
CA CYS A 25 -12.60 16.70 -11.47
C CYS A 25 -11.17 16.21 -11.63
N GLU A 26 -10.24 17.08 -12.01
CA GLU A 26 -8.82 16.81 -11.86
C GLU A 26 -8.60 16.56 -10.36
N MET A 27 -8.32 15.29 -10.02
CA MET A 27 -7.89 14.99 -8.66
C MET A 27 -6.62 15.78 -8.39
N PRO A 28 -6.52 16.51 -7.26
CA PRO A 28 -5.47 17.49 -7.02
C PRO A 28 -4.05 16.94 -6.95
N TYR A 29 -3.89 15.62 -7.08
CA TYR A 29 -2.60 14.92 -7.08
C TYR A 29 -2.68 13.81 -8.11
N GLY A 30 -2.24 14.03 -9.34
CA GLY A 30 -2.27 13.09 -10.46
C GLY A 30 -1.80 11.67 -10.12
N LEU A 31 -2.63 10.94 -9.36
CA LEU A 31 -2.43 9.52 -9.07
C LEU A 31 -2.57 8.77 -10.40
N ASN A 32 -1.53 8.04 -10.78
CA ASN A 32 -1.62 7.12 -11.89
C ASN A 32 -2.56 5.98 -11.48
N LEU A 33 -3.78 5.99 -12.05
CA LEU A 33 -4.80 4.98 -11.78
C LEU A 33 -4.32 3.55 -12.04
N ASP A 34 -3.37 3.35 -12.93
CA ASP A 34 -2.83 2.02 -13.21
C ASP A 34 -1.90 1.53 -12.10
N THR A 35 -1.11 2.42 -11.50
CA THR A 35 -0.27 2.06 -10.33
C THR A 35 -1.14 1.79 -9.09
N VAL A 36 -2.19 2.58 -8.87
CA VAL A 36 -3.16 2.34 -7.78
C VAL A 36 -3.89 1.01 -8.00
N LYS A 37 -4.34 0.73 -9.23
CA LYS A 37 -4.96 -0.55 -9.57
C LYS A 37 -4.00 -1.72 -9.36
N THR A 38 -2.73 -1.58 -9.71
CA THR A 38 -1.71 -2.63 -9.51
C THR A 38 -1.49 -2.91 -8.03
N SER A 39 -1.35 -1.88 -7.19
CA SER A 39 -1.20 -2.05 -5.74
C SER A 39 -2.45 -2.67 -5.10
N LEU A 40 -3.65 -2.23 -5.50
CA LEU A 40 -4.91 -2.83 -5.06
C LEU A 40 -5.09 -4.26 -5.57
N ALA A 41 -4.74 -4.54 -6.84
CA ALA A 41 -4.82 -5.89 -7.40
C ALA A 41 -3.87 -6.85 -6.67
N VAL A 42 -2.66 -6.39 -6.30
CA VAL A 42 -1.74 -7.17 -5.47
C VAL A 42 -2.33 -7.41 -4.08
N SER A 43 -2.96 -6.40 -3.46
CA SER A 43 -3.58 -6.57 -2.14
C SER A 43 -4.80 -7.49 -2.14
N THR A 44 -5.58 -7.52 -3.24
CA THR A 44 -6.75 -8.40 -3.41
C THR A 44 -6.39 -9.78 -3.98
N GLY A 45 -5.28 -9.90 -4.72
CA GLY A 45 -4.76 -11.14 -5.29
C GLY A 45 -4.03 -12.06 -4.30
N LEU A 46 -3.92 -11.66 -3.04
CA LEU A 46 -3.22 -12.40 -1.97
C LEU A 46 -3.79 -13.81 -1.72
N GLU A 47 -5.05 -14.04 -2.11
CA GLU A 47 -5.72 -15.34 -1.87
C GLU A 47 -5.29 -16.46 -2.83
N ASN A 48 -4.66 -16.15 -3.97
CA ASN A 48 -4.39 -17.13 -5.04
C ASN A 48 -2.91 -17.55 -5.18
N ALA A 49 -1.96 -16.91 -4.49
CA ALA A 49 -0.55 -17.32 -4.50
C ALA A 49 -0.28 -18.34 -3.40
N PRO A 50 0.60 -19.34 -3.62
CA PRO A 50 0.99 -20.29 -2.57
C PRO A 50 1.56 -19.52 -1.37
N GLY A 51 0.80 -19.46 -0.29
CA GLY A 51 1.22 -18.84 0.96
C GLY A 51 1.96 -19.79 1.87
N ILE A 52 2.62 -19.24 2.90
CA ILE A 52 3.24 -20.01 3.96
C ILE A 52 2.15 -20.67 4.81
N THR A 53 2.27 -21.97 5.03
CA THR A 53 1.32 -22.71 5.86
C THR A 53 1.64 -22.53 7.35
N LEU A 54 0.61 -22.74 8.21
CA LEU A 54 0.79 -22.76 9.65
C LEU A 54 1.85 -23.78 10.09
N GLU A 55 1.89 -24.94 9.43
CA GLU A 55 2.89 -25.99 9.71
C GLU A 55 4.31 -25.47 9.45
N GLN A 56 4.56 -24.86 8.28
CA GLN A 56 5.86 -24.28 7.94
C GLN A 56 6.26 -23.17 8.91
N ALA A 57 5.35 -22.25 9.24
CA ALA A 57 5.61 -21.18 10.20
C ALA A 57 5.88 -21.69 11.61
N SER A 58 5.20 -22.76 12.04
CA SER A 58 5.36 -23.34 13.39
C SER A 58 6.73 -23.99 13.63
N GLN A 59 7.41 -24.45 12.58
CA GLN A 59 8.75 -25.01 12.65
C GLN A 59 9.84 -23.96 12.94
N ILE A 60 9.50 -22.65 12.79
CA ILE A 60 10.44 -21.54 13.04
C ILE A 60 10.22 -21.07 14.48
N PRO A 61 11.20 -21.26 15.41
CA PRO A 61 11.04 -20.89 16.81
C PRO A 61 11.23 -19.38 17.06
N TYR A 62 11.61 -18.63 16.04
CA TYR A 62 11.92 -17.19 16.11
C TYR A 62 10.80 -16.33 15.57
N ALA A 63 10.79 -15.04 15.96
CA ALA A 63 9.96 -14.03 15.29
C ALA A 63 10.24 -14.06 13.79
N SER A 64 9.17 -14.02 12.99
CA SER A 64 9.29 -14.20 11.54
C SER A 64 8.22 -13.46 10.78
N ILE A 65 8.54 -13.07 9.57
CA ILE A 65 7.63 -12.46 8.59
C ILE A 65 7.64 -13.27 7.31
N GLY A 66 6.46 -13.39 6.69
CA GLY A 66 6.32 -13.78 5.30
C GLY A 66 6.48 -12.56 4.40
N TYR A 67 7.13 -12.69 3.26
CA TYR A 67 7.15 -11.65 2.24
C TYR A 67 7.01 -12.22 0.84
N ARG A 68 6.42 -11.42 -0.07
CA ARG A 68 6.39 -11.69 -1.52
C ARG A 68 6.58 -10.40 -2.30
N ILE A 69 7.07 -10.49 -3.52
CA ILE A 69 7.21 -9.39 -4.47
C ILE A 69 6.19 -9.62 -5.58
N GLY A 70 5.28 -8.66 -5.79
CA GLY A 70 4.19 -8.80 -6.76
C GLY A 70 3.40 -10.09 -6.54
N SER A 71 3.32 -10.92 -7.58
CA SER A 71 2.63 -12.23 -7.57
C SER A 71 3.56 -13.43 -7.33
N SER A 72 4.81 -13.20 -6.87
CA SER A 72 5.75 -14.30 -6.60
C SER A 72 5.26 -15.18 -5.44
N GLN A 73 5.89 -16.36 -5.28
CA GLN A 73 5.69 -17.16 -4.07
C GLN A 73 6.13 -16.38 -2.82
N GLU A 74 5.62 -16.80 -1.69
CA GLU A 74 5.96 -16.22 -0.40
C GLU A 74 7.21 -16.88 0.19
N TYR A 75 8.07 -16.05 0.82
CA TYR A 75 9.32 -16.46 1.48
C TYR A 75 9.32 -16.02 2.93
N ILE A 76 10.11 -16.67 3.77
CA ILE A 76 10.22 -16.34 5.19
C ILE A 76 11.53 -15.61 5.47
N LEU A 77 11.43 -14.52 6.24
CA LEU A 77 12.55 -13.88 6.91
C LEU A 77 12.41 -14.07 8.43
N VAL A 78 13.51 -14.29 9.10
CA VAL A 78 13.56 -14.41 10.57
C VAL A 78 14.20 -13.17 11.19
N LEU A 79 13.78 -12.82 12.39
CA LEU A 79 14.35 -11.70 13.13
C LEU A 79 15.78 -12.04 13.55
N ALA A 80 16.75 -11.28 13.02
CA ALA A 80 18.16 -11.44 13.34
C ALA A 80 18.60 -10.51 14.48
N SER A 81 18.07 -9.28 14.53
CA SER A 81 18.40 -8.32 15.61
C SER A 81 17.35 -7.22 15.73
N THR A 82 17.34 -6.58 16.91
CA THR A 82 16.56 -5.36 17.19
C THR A 82 17.53 -4.28 17.65
N ILE A 83 17.54 -3.14 16.94
CA ILE A 83 18.44 -2.01 17.24
C ILE A 83 17.61 -0.72 17.22
N ALA A 84 17.56 -0.03 18.34
CA ALA A 84 16.87 1.26 18.49
C ALA A 84 15.41 1.25 17.92
N GLY A 85 14.66 0.18 18.17
CA GLY A 85 13.28 0.02 17.67
C GLY A 85 13.14 -0.45 16.23
N SER A 86 14.25 -0.57 15.49
CA SER A 86 14.27 -1.17 14.16
C SER A 86 14.53 -2.67 14.24
N LEU A 87 13.80 -3.44 13.43
CA LEU A 87 13.89 -4.88 13.35
C LEU A 87 14.61 -5.28 12.06
N LEU A 88 15.73 -6.00 12.20
CA LEU A 88 16.46 -6.59 11.07
C LEU A 88 15.96 -8.02 10.84
N TRP A 89 15.35 -8.25 9.70
CA TRP A 89 14.88 -9.54 9.23
C TRP A 89 15.80 -10.08 8.15
N THR A 90 16.15 -11.37 8.21
CA THR A 90 17.08 -11.98 7.25
C THR A 90 16.63 -13.37 6.84
N ALA A 91 17.07 -13.82 5.65
CA ALA A 91 16.94 -15.18 5.18
C ALA A 91 18.32 -15.78 4.80
N ALA A 92 18.37 -17.09 4.62
CA ALA A 92 19.60 -17.79 4.26
C ALA A 92 20.15 -17.43 2.87
N ASP A 93 19.33 -16.89 1.99
CA ASP A 93 19.69 -16.41 0.65
C ASP A 93 20.24 -14.97 0.65
N HIS A 94 20.61 -14.44 1.81
CA HIS A 94 21.15 -13.08 2.03
C HIS A 94 20.16 -11.94 1.78
N ARG A 95 18.87 -12.21 1.60
CA ARG A 95 17.85 -11.15 1.59
C ARG A 95 17.63 -10.63 3.00
N ALA A 96 17.51 -9.31 3.09
CA ALA A 96 17.28 -8.64 4.36
C ALA A 96 16.32 -7.46 4.20
N LEU A 97 15.49 -7.27 5.24
CA LEU A 97 14.65 -6.08 5.41
C LEU A 97 14.92 -5.47 6.78
N VAL A 98 14.91 -4.15 6.85
CA VAL A 98 14.84 -3.42 8.11
C VAL A 98 13.48 -2.76 8.18
N THR A 99 12.76 -3.01 9.28
CA THR A 99 11.45 -2.38 9.52
C THR A 99 11.45 -1.58 10.81
N ALA A 100 10.73 -0.47 10.81
CA ALA A 100 10.40 0.30 12.00
C ALA A 100 8.88 0.35 12.14
N ASN A 101 8.32 -0.29 13.18
CA ASN A 101 6.89 -0.47 13.40
C ASN A 101 6.11 -0.92 12.14
N GLY A 102 6.69 -1.82 11.33
CA GLY A 102 6.07 -2.35 10.11
C GLY A 102 6.38 -1.58 8.82
N ARG A 103 6.94 -0.37 8.89
CA ARG A 103 7.47 0.30 7.70
C ARG A 103 8.83 -0.25 7.31
N VAL A 104 9.00 -0.63 6.05
CA VAL A 104 10.32 -0.94 5.50
C VAL A 104 11.12 0.35 5.37
N THR A 105 12.29 0.38 6.01
CA THR A 105 13.21 1.52 5.99
C THR A 105 14.48 1.25 5.22
N ARG A 106 14.86 -0.03 5.06
CA ARG A 106 15.99 -0.48 4.24
C ARG A 106 15.72 -1.88 3.70
N SER A 107 16.37 -2.21 2.58
CA SER A 107 16.40 -3.58 2.05
C SER A 107 17.78 -3.91 1.48
N ALA A 108 18.08 -5.20 1.38
CA ALA A 108 19.29 -5.72 0.74
C ALA A 108 19.06 -7.10 0.17
N GLY A 109 19.80 -7.47 -0.89
CA GLY A 109 19.74 -8.78 -1.52
C GLY A 109 18.57 -8.96 -2.48
N PHE A 110 17.79 -7.92 -2.76
CA PHE A 110 16.77 -7.88 -3.80
C PHE A 110 17.38 -7.37 -5.11
N GLU A 111 16.66 -7.54 -6.21
CA GLU A 111 17.07 -6.99 -7.50
C GLU A 111 17.23 -5.47 -7.46
N TRP A 112 16.28 -4.80 -6.77
CA TRP A 112 16.29 -3.36 -6.50
C TRP A 112 16.09 -3.11 -5.00
N ASN A 113 16.93 -2.25 -4.42
CA ASN A 113 17.00 -2.09 -2.98
C ASN A 113 16.72 -0.66 -2.54
N LEU A 114 16.07 -0.56 -1.38
CA LEU A 114 15.95 0.68 -0.63
C LEU A 114 17.19 0.84 0.27
N GLY A 115 18.01 1.83 -0.03
CA GLY A 115 19.24 2.10 0.74
C GLY A 115 18.94 2.66 2.12
N GLU A 116 18.07 3.67 2.18
CA GLU A 116 17.62 4.30 3.44
C GLU A 116 16.30 5.03 3.25
N THR A 117 15.54 5.14 4.35
CA THR A 117 14.40 6.06 4.47
C THR A 117 14.64 6.99 5.66
N SER A 118 14.56 8.30 5.45
CA SER A 118 14.67 9.30 6.50
C SER A 118 13.43 10.20 6.56
N PHE A 119 13.11 10.68 7.77
CA PHE A 119 11.89 11.42 8.06
C PHE A 119 12.24 12.75 8.71
N ALA A 120 11.67 13.85 8.18
CA ALA A 120 11.79 15.17 8.78
C ALA A 120 10.75 15.39 9.91
N GLN A 121 9.73 14.57 9.98
CA GLN A 121 8.63 14.59 10.96
C GLN A 121 8.25 13.16 11.34
N PRO A 122 7.56 12.93 12.46
CA PRO A 122 7.15 11.59 12.87
C PRO A 122 6.32 10.88 11.80
N ASP A 123 6.70 9.64 11.46
CA ASP A 123 5.95 8.80 10.53
C ASP A 123 4.69 8.25 11.23
N PRO A 124 3.50 8.42 10.66
CA PRO A 124 2.26 7.85 11.20
C PRO A 124 2.32 6.34 11.42
N VAL A 125 3.03 5.57 10.57
CA VAL A 125 3.22 4.12 10.76
C VAL A 125 3.98 3.84 12.06
N GLN A 126 4.96 4.68 12.40
CA GLN A 126 5.76 4.51 13.62
C GLN A 126 5.06 5.04 14.87
N THR A 127 4.16 6.01 14.73
CA THR A 127 3.47 6.64 15.87
C THR A 127 2.11 6.01 16.20
N GLY A 128 1.56 5.21 15.30
CA GLY A 128 0.34 4.43 15.54
C GLY A 128 -0.83 4.79 14.63
N LEU A 129 -1.02 4.01 13.57
CA LEU A 129 -2.10 4.20 12.59
C LEU A 129 -3.50 4.00 13.20
N GLN A 130 -3.64 3.18 14.24
CA GLN A 130 -4.93 2.88 14.88
C GLN A 130 -5.63 4.12 15.49
N GLN A 131 -4.89 5.20 15.72
CA GLN A 131 -5.41 6.46 16.26
C GLN A 131 -5.83 7.45 15.16
N MET A 132 -5.60 7.13 13.91
CA MET A 132 -5.91 8.03 12.80
C MET A 132 -7.43 8.14 12.60
N THR A 133 -7.94 9.37 12.62
CA THR A 133 -9.34 9.70 12.32
C THR A 133 -9.48 10.63 11.12
N THR A 134 -8.38 11.22 10.68
CA THR A 134 -8.32 12.19 9.56
C THR A 134 -7.07 11.92 8.71
N ASN A 135 -7.06 12.48 7.53
CA ASN A 135 -5.89 12.38 6.64
C ASN A 135 -4.66 13.08 7.24
N VAL A 136 -3.50 12.47 7.08
CA VAL A 136 -2.21 12.99 7.54
C VAL A 136 -1.25 13.08 6.37
N LEU A 137 -0.52 14.21 6.28
CA LEU A 137 0.52 14.41 5.28
C LEU A 137 1.89 14.06 5.87
N LEU A 138 2.72 13.41 5.08
CA LEU A 138 4.10 13.08 5.42
C LEU A 138 5.03 13.43 4.26
N VAL A 139 6.22 13.93 4.58
CA VAL A 139 7.33 14.03 3.64
C VAL A 139 8.50 13.22 4.19
N ARG A 140 9.01 12.30 3.36
CA ARG A 140 10.19 11.49 3.66
C ARG A 140 11.18 11.52 2.51
N SER A 141 12.42 11.15 2.77
CA SER A 141 13.46 11.02 1.76
C SER A 141 13.89 9.56 1.62
N LEU A 142 14.15 9.14 0.39
CA LEU A 142 14.63 7.80 0.06
C LEU A 142 16.02 7.87 -0.57
N ASP A 143 16.88 6.91 -0.22
CA ASP A 143 18.10 6.62 -0.94
C ASP A 143 17.91 5.37 -1.80
N LEU A 144 18.05 5.49 -3.10
CA LEU A 144 17.90 4.44 -4.11
C LEU A 144 19.25 4.27 -4.82
N ARG A 145 20.18 3.57 -4.14
CA ARG A 145 21.59 3.47 -4.58
C ARG A 145 21.75 2.77 -5.92
N ASP A 146 20.88 1.82 -6.22
CA ASP A 146 20.94 1.02 -7.44
C ASP A 146 20.67 1.84 -8.71
N ILE A 147 20.13 3.07 -8.55
CA ILE A 147 19.90 4.03 -9.64
C ILE A 147 20.57 5.39 -9.39
N ASP A 148 21.54 5.46 -8.47
CA ASP A 148 22.29 6.67 -8.10
C ASP A 148 21.38 7.85 -7.74
N ARG A 149 20.36 7.60 -6.92
CA ARG A 149 19.44 8.62 -6.39
C ARG A 149 19.49 8.64 -4.86
N PHE A 150 19.77 9.82 -4.31
CA PHE A 150 19.90 10.03 -2.88
C PHE A 150 19.04 11.20 -2.42
N GLY A 151 18.44 11.08 -1.23
CA GLY A 151 17.60 12.11 -0.65
C GLY A 151 16.34 12.42 -1.48
N VAL A 152 15.85 11.44 -2.25
CA VAL A 152 14.70 11.61 -3.14
C VAL A 152 13.44 11.86 -2.33
N SER A 153 12.79 13.01 -2.55
CA SER A 153 11.61 13.41 -1.77
C SER A 153 10.36 12.67 -2.20
N VAL A 154 9.70 12.04 -1.24
CA VAL A 154 8.36 11.43 -1.39
C VAL A 154 7.38 12.16 -0.50
N GLN A 155 6.35 12.73 -1.11
CA GLN A 155 5.20 13.29 -0.43
C GLN A 155 4.09 12.25 -0.39
N SER A 156 3.48 12.06 0.77
CA SER A 156 2.38 11.10 0.93
C SER A 156 1.23 11.65 1.75
N THR A 157 0.04 11.10 1.49
CA THR A 157 -1.19 11.34 2.24
C THR A 157 -1.69 10.02 2.78
N PHE A 158 -1.83 9.92 4.09
CA PHE A 158 -2.46 8.78 4.75
C PHE A 158 -3.95 9.01 4.85
N THR A 159 -4.73 7.97 4.52
CA THR A 159 -6.19 7.96 4.58
C THR A 159 -6.66 6.71 5.31
N PRO A 160 -7.31 6.81 6.48
CA PRO A 160 -7.94 5.68 7.12
C PRO A 160 -9.16 5.25 6.31
N ILE A 161 -9.20 3.98 5.88
CA ILE A 161 -10.29 3.42 5.07
C ILE A 161 -11.38 2.87 5.95
N GLY A 162 -11.01 2.09 6.97
CA GLY A 162 -11.99 1.51 7.89
C GLY A 162 -11.50 0.24 8.56
N LYS A 163 -12.32 -0.24 9.52
CA LYS A 163 -12.05 -1.50 10.22
C LYS A 163 -12.43 -2.67 9.33
N THR A 164 -11.57 -3.67 9.28
CA THR A 164 -11.77 -4.90 8.51
C THR A 164 -11.12 -6.08 9.23
N LYS A 165 -11.12 -7.24 8.60
CA LYS A 165 -10.44 -8.43 9.10
C LYS A 165 -9.40 -8.90 8.08
N VAL A 166 -8.24 -9.31 8.58
CA VAL A 166 -7.25 -10.04 7.77
C VAL A 166 -7.07 -11.43 8.35
N SER A 167 -6.81 -12.41 7.47
CA SER A 167 -6.47 -13.76 7.89
C SER A 167 -4.98 -13.98 7.68
N ILE A 168 -4.27 -14.40 8.74
CA ILE A 168 -2.85 -14.76 8.69
C ILE A 168 -2.72 -16.13 9.37
N LEU A 169 -2.19 -17.13 8.67
CA LEU A 169 -2.06 -18.51 9.15
C LEU A 169 -3.36 -19.09 9.73
N GLY A 170 -4.51 -18.68 9.18
CA GLY A 170 -5.84 -19.09 9.64
C GLY A 170 -6.38 -18.31 10.84
N ALA A 171 -5.60 -17.45 11.49
CA ALA A 171 -6.08 -16.54 12.53
C ALA A 171 -6.76 -15.32 11.90
N SER A 172 -7.96 -14.98 12.37
CA SER A 172 -8.69 -13.78 11.95
C SER A 172 -8.39 -12.62 12.91
N LEU A 173 -7.84 -11.53 12.37
CA LEU A 173 -7.37 -10.36 13.12
C LEU A 173 -8.20 -9.14 12.77
N ASP A 174 -8.65 -8.39 13.79
CA ASP A 174 -9.36 -7.13 13.60
C ASP A 174 -8.37 -5.99 13.41
N VAL A 175 -8.44 -5.34 12.24
CA VAL A 175 -7.47 -4.32 11.82
C VAL A 175 -8.15 -3.07 11.29
N LEU A 176 -7.44 -1.94 11.36
CA LEU A 176 -7.72 -0.73 10.61
C LEU A 176 -6.90 -0.78 9.32
N GLU A 177 -7.57 -0.67 8.18
CA GLU A 177 -6.92 -0.50 6.89
C GLU A 177 -6.61 0.98 6.67
N VAL A 178 -5.36 1.29 6.32
CA VAL A 178 -4.90 2.65 6.04
C VAL A 178 -4.15 2.64 4.72
N HIS A 179 -4.52 3.54 3.81
CA HIS A 179 -3.83 3.76 2.55
C HIS A 179 -2.86 4.95 2.69
N GLU A 180 -1.69 4.84 2.09
CA GLU A 180 -0.71 5.89 1.95
C GLU A 180 -0.49 6.17 0.47
N ASP A 181 -1.09 7.24 -0.06
CA ASP A 181 -0.90 7.69 -1.44
C ASP A 181 0.37 8.51 -1.54
N CYS A 182 1.30 8.07 -2.37
CA CYS A 182 2.66 8.58 -2.45
C CYS A 182 2.97 9.17 -3.82
N ARG A 183 3.74 10.27 -3.82
CA ARG A 183 4.28 10.88 -5.04
C ARG A 183 5.74 11.29 -4.86
N CYS A 184 6.58 10.81 -5.76
CA CYS A 184 7.96 11.23 -5.96
C CYS A 184 8.06 11.96 -7.31
N LYS A 185 8.16 13.30 -7.28
CA LYS A 185 8.22 14.12 -8.50
C LYS A 185 9.54 13.91 -9.26
N ASP A 186 10.64 13.73 -8.55
CA ASP A 186 11.97 13.61 -9.13
C ASP A 186 12.15 12.34 -9.98
N LEU A 187 11.30 11.33 -9.75
CA LEU A 187 11.31 10.06 -10.48
C LEU A 187 10.03 9.83 -11.29
N ASP A 188 9.12 10.81 -11.35
CA ASP A 188 7.78 10.65 -11.92
C ASP A 188 7.08 9.37 -11.41
N TRP A 189 7.32 9.03 -10.14
CA TRP A 189 6.84 7.81 -9.52
C TRP A 189 5.69 8.10 -8.57
N THR A 190 4.54 7.48 -8.84
CA THR A 190 3.33 7.57 -8.03
C THR A 190 2.94 6.16 -7.63
N PHE A 191 2.65 5.93 -6.35
CA PHE A 191 2.34 4.62 -5.81
C PHE A 191 1.49 4.71 -4.55
N GLN A 192 0.91 3.60 -4.14
CA GLN A 192 0.13 3.49 -2.91
C GLN A 192 0.71 2.37 -2.05
N ASN A 193 0.93 2.66 -0.77
CA ASN A 193 1.17 1.65 0.24
C ASN A 193 -0.14 1.37 1.00
N VAL A 194 -0.27 0.15 1.51
CA VAL A 194 -1.42 -0.25 2.33
C VAL A 194 -0.91 -0.89 3.61
N PHE A 195 -1.51 -0.49 4.73
CA PHE A 195 -1.18 -1.02 6.06
C PHE A 195 -2.43 -1.54 6.74
N TRP A 196 -2.33 -2.68 7.39
CA TRP A 196 -3.37 -3.26 8.24
C TRP A 196 -2.85 -3.30 9.67
N ALA A 197 -3.28 -2.31 10.44
CA ALA A 197 -2.88 -2.09 11.82
C ALA A 197 -3.88 -2.71 12.78
N ASP A 198 -3.43 -3.45 13.77
CA ASP A 198 -4.27 -3.93 14.87
C ASP A 198 -5.06 -2.78 15.50
N VAL A 199 -6.37 -2.94 15.68
CA VAL A 199 -7.25 -1.86 16.15
C VAL A 199 -6.98 -1.43 17.60
N SER A 200 -6.31 -2.27 18.38
CA SER A 200 -6.04 -2.03 19.80
C SER A 200 -4.62 -1.53 20.05
N SER A 201 -3.63 -2.17 19.44
CA SER A 201 -2.21 -1.91 19.68
C SER A 201 -1.55 -1.04 18.62
N GLY A 202 -2.12 -0.99 17.40
CA GLY A 202 -1.50 -0.36 16.24
C GLY A 202 -0.39 -1.20 15.59
N PHE A 203 -0.18 -2.43 16.05
CA PHE A 203 0.79 -3.34 15.46
C PHE A 203 0.41 -3.65 14.00
N ILE A 204 1.37 -3.53 13.08
CA ILE A 204 1.12 -3.80 11.66
C ILE A 204 1.24 -5.30 11.40
N TRP A 205 0.09 -5.94 11.19
CA TRP A 205 0.02 -7.38 10.88
C TRP A 205 0.34 -7.69 9.42
N ARG A 206 -0.11 -6.81 8.51
CA ARG A 206 0.12 -6.94 7.07
C ARG A 206 0.41 -5.57 6.47
N SER A 207 1.24 -5.54 5.44
CA SER A 207 1.42 -4.35 4.62
C SER A 207 1.73 -4.70 3.17
N VAL A 208 1.38 -3.78 2.26
CA VAL A 208 1.87 -3.75 0.88
C VAL A 208 2.65 -2.45 0.73
N GLN A 209 3.93 -2.54 0.41
CA GLN A 209 4.82 -1.38 0.35
C GLN A 209 5.62 -1.34 -0.95
N ASN A 210 5.64 -0.18 -1.58
CA ASN A 210 6.50 0.12 -2.72
C ASN A 210 7.79 0.72 -2.18
N ILE A 211 8.89 0.02 -2.35
CA ILE A 211 10.19 0.41 -1.80
C ILE A 211 11.18 0.90 -2.87
N HIS A 212 10.89 0.62 -4.16
CA HIS A 212 11.72 1.02 -5.29
C HIS A 212 10.86 1.12 -6.56
N PRO A 213 11.08 2.13 -7.47
CA PRO A 213 10.25 2.30 -8.66
C PRO A 213 10.34 1.14 -9.67
N ASN A 214 11.42 0.37 -9.66
CA ASN A 214 11.65 -0.75 -10.56
C ASN A 214 11.33 -2.11 -9.92
N LEU A 215 10.77 -2.14 -8.70
CA LEU A 215 10.40 -3.37 -8.00
C LEU A 215 8.89 -3.39 -7.82
N ASP A 216 8.28 -4.53 -8.09
CA ASP A 216 6.87 -4.75 -7.77
C ASP A 216 6.62 -4.59 -6.27
N PRO A 217 5.38 -4.24 -5.86
CA PRO A 217 5.06 -4.04 -4.46
C PRO A 217 5.45 -5.23 -3.58
N LEU A 218 6.03 -4.92 -2.43
CA LEU A 218 6.43 -5.88 -1.41
C LEU A 218 5.27 -6.08 -0.44
N THR A 219 4.68 -7.28 -0.42
CA THR A 219 3.72 -7.68 0.61
C THR A 219 4.46 -8.31 1.77
N ILE A 220 4.12 -7.90 2.99
CA ILE A 220 4.69 -8.44 4.23
C ILE A 220 3.54 -8.86 5.15
N GLU A 221 3.66 -10.05 5.75
CA GLU A 221 2.77 -10.57 6.79
C GLU A 221 3.59 -11.00 8.01
N VAL A 222 3.12 -10.67 9.21
CA VAL A 222 3.79 -11.13 10.43
C VAL A 222 3.29 -12.52 10.78
N LEU A 223 4.15 -13.51 10.65
CA LEU A 223 3.84 -14.91 10.95
C LEU A 223 4.00 -15.22 12.45
N ARG A 224 5.04 -14.65 13.07
CA ARG A 224 5.30 -14.69 14.50
C ARG A 224 5.85 -13.34 14.96
N PRO A 225 5.11 -12.60 15.81
CA PRO A 225 5.57 -11.29 16.26
C PRO A 225 6.83 -11.38 17.12
N PRO A 226 7.65 -10.29 17.17
CA PRO A 226 8.69 -10.13 18.19
C PRO A 226 8.09 -10.18 19.58
N GLY A 227 8.82 -10.79 20.53
CA GLY A 227 8.46 -10.82 21.94
C GLY A 227 8.86 -9.57 22.69
#